data_cf10e1e48145988ac1e82ce6fcf303f1
#
_entry.id   cf10e1e48145988ac1e82ce6fcf303f1
#
_cell.length_a   1.000
_cell.length_b   1.000
_cell.length_c   1.000
_cell.angle_alpha   90.00
_cell.angle_beta   90.00
_cell.angle_gamma   90.00
#
_symmetry.space_group_name_H-M   'P 1'
#
loop_
_entity.id
_entity.type
_entity.pdbx_description
1 polymer ?
#
loop_
_entity_poly.entity_id
_entity_poly.type
_entity_poly.pdbx_seq_one_letter_code
_entity_poly.pdbx_strand_id
1 'polypeptide(L)'
;MDEKIREALQQAYVGESKAALRLKLFAEKAEAEGYKQIAHLFRVISFSEEIHGMRALRVLKENKSTEENLAASFESEKTVAEIAYASFVKMAEQVGDKPALLHFSQSRDVEETHAKLYKQALANFMEERDTTYYVCKVCGFVSDGSLPDECPICGAKKEQFIPFDK
;
A
#
# COMPACT_ATOMS: atom_id res chain seq x y z
N MET A 1 -25.36 -13.30 1.74
CA MET A 1 -24.23 -14.14 2.20
C MET A 1 -24.38 -14.29 3.69
N ASP A 2 -24.22 -15.49 4.21
CA ASP A 2 -24.16 -15.74 5.65
C ASP A 2 -23.01 -14.98 6.30
N GLU A 3 -23.21 -14.44 7.51
CA GLU A 3 -22.20 -13.58 8.17
C GLU A 3 -20.91 -14.33 8.51
N LYS A 4 -21.02 -15.58 8.95
CA LYS A 4 -19.84 -16.43 9.23
C LYS A 4 -19.00 -16.69 7.97
N ILE A 5 -19.64 -16.83 6.81
CA ILE A 5 -18.94 -16.99 5.54
C ILE A 5 -18.29 -15.66 5.12
N ARG A 6 -18.95 -14.53 5.37
CA ARG A 6 -18.36 -13.21 5.13
C ARG A 6 -17.09 -13.00 5.97
N GLU A 7 -17.18 -13.27 7.26
CA GLU A 7 -16.03 -13.19 8.17
C GLU A 7 -14.87 -14.11 7.75
N ALA A 8 -15.19 -15.36 7.36
CA ALA A 8 -14.19 -16.31 6.88
C ALA A 8 -13.49 -15.81 5.60
N LEU A 9 -14.24 -15.24 4.65
CA LEU A 9 -13.67 -14.66 3.44
C LEU A 9 -12.79 -13.44 3.73
N GLN A 10 -13.18 -12.62 4.70
CA GLN A 10 -12.36 -11.47 5.16
C GLN A 10 -11.06 -11.95 5.81
N GLN A 11 -11.13 -12.95 6.67
CA GLN A 11 -9.94 -13.56 7.28
C GLN A 11 -9.02 -14.19 6.23
N ALA A 12 -9.58 -14.90 5.25
CA ALA A 12 -8.82 -15.45 4.13
C ALA A 12 -8.12 -14.33 3.35
N TYR A 13 -8.84 -13.30 2.92
CA TYR A 13 -8.27 -12.13 2.23
C TYR A 13 -7.09 -11.52 3.01
N VAL A 14 -7.26 -11.27 4.30
CA VAL A 14 -6.21 -10.71 5.16
C VAL A 14 -5.01 -11.65 5.26
N GLY A 15 -5.24 -12.96 5.41
CA GLY A 15 -4.20 -13.98 5.48
C GLY A 15 -3.35 -14.04 4.21
N GLU A 16 -4.02 -14.13 3.05
CA GLU A 16 -3.36 -14.22 1.74
C GLU A 16 -2.60 -12.94 1.38
N SER A 17 -3.18 -11.75 1.68
CA SER A 17 -2.51 -10.46 1.46
C SER A 17 -1.22 -10.35 2.29
N LYS A 18 -1.25 -10.75 3.55
CA LYS A 18 -0.06 -10.80 4.42
C LYS A 18 0.97 -11.80 3.91
N ALA A 19 0.54 -12.99 3.46
CA ALA A 19 1.43 -14.01 2.91
C ALA A 19 2.12 -13.50 1.64
N ALA A 20 1.36 -12.93 0.70
CA ALA A 20 1.88 -12.38 -0.54
C ALA A 20 2.99 -11.33 -0.29
N LEU A 21 2.73 -10.33 0.56
CA LEU A 21 3.72 -9.29 0.85
C LEU A 21 4.96 -9.83 1.56
N ARG A 22 4.77 -10.74 2.54
CA ARG A 22 5.87 -11.37 3.28
C ARG A 22 6.77 -12.21 2.36
N LEU A 23 6.18 -12.94 1.42
CA LEU A 23 6.94 -13.76 0.47
C LEU A 23 7.75 -12.92 -0.52
N LYS A 24 7.31 -11.72 -0.89
CA LYS A 24 8.12 -10.75 -1.66
C LYS A 24 9.40 -10.39 -0.90
N LEU A 25 9.27 -10.02 0.37
CA LEU A 25 10.42 -9.70 1.22
C LEU A 25 11.36 -10.91 1.40
N PHE A 26 10.80 -12.12 1.56
CA PHE A 26 11.61 -13.35 1.64
C PHE A 26 12.34 -13.65 0.34
N ALA A 27 11.74 -13.36 -0.81
CA ALA A 27 12.39 -13.49 -2.12
C ALA A 27 13.60 -12.55 -2.25
N GLU A 28 13.47 -11.30 -1.83
CA GLU A 28 14.59 -10.33 -1.80
C GLU A 28 15.74 -10.84 -0.92
N LYS A 29 15.43 -11.36 0.27
CA LYS A 29 16.43 -11.92 1.18
C LYS A 29 17.13 -13.14 0.58
N ALA A 30 16.37 -14.09 0.00
CA ALA A 30 16.93 -15.26 -0.65
C ALA A 30 17.81 -14.90 -1.86
N GLU A 31 17.42 -13.90 -2.63
CA GLU A 31 18.24 -13.38 -3.76
C GLU A 31 19.57 -12.81 -3.24
N ALA A 32 19.52 -11.98 -2.19
CA ALA A 32 20.71 -11.38 -1.58
C ALA A 32 21.67 -12.44 -0.99
N GLU A 33 21.14 -13.57 -0.53
CA GLU A 33 21.91 -14.72 -0.02
C GLU A 33 22.37 -15.68 -1.13
N GLY A 34 22.03 -15.45 -2.40
CA GLY A 34 22.42 -16.25 -3.55
C GLY A 34 21.53 -17.47 -3.83
N TYR A 35 20.44 -17.67 -3.11
CA TYR A 35 19.49 -18.78 -3.27
C TYR A 35 18.44 -18.49 -4.37
N LYS A 36 18.87 -18.32 -5.61
CA LYS A 36 18.02 -17.86 -6.72
C LYS A 36 16.77 -18.70 -6.95
N GLN A 37 16.88 -20.04 -6.86
CA GLN A 37 15.73 -20.94 -7.03
C GLN A 37 14.71 -20.80 -5.89
N ILE A 38 15.17 -20.51 -4.67
CA ILE A 38 14.28 -20.27 -3.52
C ILE A 38 13.60 -18.91 -3.66
N ALA A 39 14.37 -17.87 -4.06
CA ALA A 39 13.82 -16.57 -4.38
C ALA A 39 12.73 -16.65 -5.45
N HIS A 40 12.98 -17.45 -6.52
CA HIS A 40 11.98 -17.68 -7.56
C HIS A 40 10.73 -18.36 -7.02
N LEU A 41 10.87 -19.42 -6.20
CA LEU A 41 9.75 -20.10 -5.58
C LEU A 41 8.89 -19.14 -4.72
N PHE A 42 9.53 -18.30 -3.89
CA PHE A 42 8.82 -17.30 -3.10
C PHE A 42 8.02 -16.31 -3.96
N ARG A 43 8.56 -15.86 -5.10
CA ARG A 43 7.84 -14.99 -6.04
C ARG A 43 6.62 -15.67 -6.65
N VAL A 44 6.77 -16.94 -7.05
CA VAL A 44 5.67 -17.73 -7.64
C VAL A 44 4.54 -17.93 -6.63
N ILE A 45 4.86 -18.32 -5.40
CA ILE A 45 3.84 -18.52 -4.36
C ILE A 45 3.22 -17.17 -3.99
N SER A 46 4.01 -16.09 -3.84
CA SER A 46 3.49 -14.74 -3.59
C SER A 46 2.41 -14.36 -4.60
N PHE A 47 2.66 -14.60 -5.89
CA PHE A 47 1.67 -14.31 -6.94
C PHE A 47 0.42 -15.20 -6.83
N SER A 48 0.57 -16.46 -6.42
CA SER A 48 -0.59 -17.34 -6.14
C SER A 48 -1.46 -16.79 -5.01
N GLU A 49 -0.85 -16.29 -3.93
CA GLU A 49 -1.58 -15.73 -2.80
C GLU A 49 -2.29 -14.40 -3.15
N GLU A 50 -1.70 -13.60 -4.04
CA GLU A 50 -2.41 -12.41 -4.60
C GLU A 50 -3.69 -12.82 -5.33
N ILE A 51 -3.66 -13.91 -6.11
CA ILE A 51 -4.86 -14.43 -6.81
C ILE A 51 -5.93 -14.88 -5.80
N HIS A 52 -5.53 -15.56 -4.72
CA HIS A 52 -6.45 -15.99 -3.67
C HIS A 52 -7.11 -14.79 -2.99
N GLY A 53 -6.33 -13.78 -2.59
CA GLY A 53 -6.84 -12.55 -2.00
C GLY A 53 -7.82 -11.80 -2.92
N MET A 54 -7.47 -11.62 -4.20
CA MET A 54 -8.35 -10.99 -5.18
C MET A 54 -9.65 -11.78 -5.40
N ARG A 55 -9.60 -13.12 -5.36
CA ARG A 55 -10.80 -13.96 -5.47
C ARG A 55 -11.72 -13.77 -4.26
N ALA A 56 -11.17 -13.70 -3.04
CA ALA A 56 -11.96 -13.44 -1.84
C ALA A 56 -12.70 -12.09 -1.93
N LEU A 57 -12.02 -11.01 -2.36
CA LEU A 57 -12.61 -9.69 -2.59
C LEU A 57 -13.75 -9.71 -3.61
N ARG A 58 -13.60 -10.48 -4.71
CA ARG A 58 -14.66 -10.63 -5.71
C ARG A 58 -15.90 -11.35 -5.14
N VAL A 59 -15.71 -12.39 -4.33
CA VAL A 59 -16.81 -13.11 -3.67
C VAL A 59 -17.49 -12.23 -2.63
N LEU A 60 -16.74 -11.40 -1.91
CA LEU A 60 -17.23 -10.39 -0.97
C LEU A 60 -17.99 -9.25 -1.68
N LYS A 61 -17.85 -9.12 -3.01
CA LYS A 61 -18.37 -8.01 -3.83
C LYS A 61 -17.84 -6.65 -3.40
N GLU A 62 -16.56 -6.60 -2.97
CA GLU A 62 -15.88 -5.37 -2.59
C GLU A 62 -15.28 -4.63 -3.78
N ASN A 63 -15.13 -5.29 -4.94
CA ASN A 63 -14.78 -4.64 -6.20
C ASN A 63 -16.07 -4.15 -6.89
N LYS A 64 -16.32 -2.86 -6.78
CA LYS A 64 -17.52 -2.16 -7.28
C LYS A 64 -17.23 -1.36 -8.56
N SER A 65 -17.98 -0.29 -8.80
CA SER A 65 -17.66 0.67 -9.87
C SER A 65 -16.35 1.43 -9.55
N THR A 66 -15.71 1.97 -10.57
CA THR A 66 -14.46 2.73 -10.39
C THR A 66 -14.66 3.92 -9.45
N GLU A 67 -15.78 4.64 -9.59
CA GLU A 67 -16.11 5.78 -8.72
C GLU A 67 -16.30 5.35 -7.26
N GLU A 68 -17.05 4.28 -7.02
CA GLU A 68 -17.23 3.72 -5.67
C GLU A 68 -15.92 3.21 -5.07
N ASN A 69 -15.06 2.58 -5.89
CA ASN A 69 -13.74 2.11 -5.46
C ASN A 69 -12.82 3.28 -5.10
N LEU A 70 -12.82 4.37 -5.87
CA LEU A 70 -12.08 5.60 -5.55
C LEU A 70 -12.56 6.23 -4.25
N ALA A 71 -13.89 6.33 -4.06
CA ALA A 71 -14.47 6.86 -2.84
C ALA A 71 -14.11 6.00 -1.61
N ALA A 72 -14.18 4.68 -1.74
CA ALA A 72 -13.79 3.76 -0.67
C ALA A 72 -12.30 3.86 -0.35
N SER A 73 -11.43 3.99 -1.36
CA SER A 73 -9.99 4.20 -1.18
C SER A 73 -9.70 5.51 -0.46
N PHE A 74 -10.34 6.61 -0.86
CA PHE A 74 -10.19 7.90 -0.16
C PHE A 74 -10.57 7.81 1.32
N GLU A 75 -11.73 7.23 1.65
CA GLU A 75 -12.17 7.09 3.05
C GLU A 75 -11.25 6.14 3.85
N SER A 76 -10.73 5.10 3.21
CA SER A 76 -9.76 4.18 3.82
C SER A 76 -8.49 4.91 4.22
N GLU A 77 -7.81 5.60 3.27
CA GLU A 77 -6.56 6.30 3.54
C GLU A 77 -6.71 7.40 4.59
N LYS A 78 -7.81 8.16 4.50
CA LYS A 78 -8.15 9.18 5.50
C LYS A 78 -8.30 8.57 6.89
N THR A 79 -9.06 7.48 7.02
CA THR A 79 -9.29 6.81 8.31
C THR A 79 -7.98 6.23 8.86
N VAL A 80 -7.16 5.60 8.01
CA VAL A 80 -5.87 5.03 8.41
C VAL A 80 -4.92 6.12 8.89
N ALA A 81 -4.81 7.24 8.18
CA ALA A 81 -3.96 8.35 8.58
C ALA A 81 -4.44 9.02 9.88
N GLU A 82 -5.71 9.43 9.94
CA GLU A 82 -6.25 10.26 11.03
C GLU A 82 -6.50 9.46 12.32
N ILE A 83 -6.80 8.17 12.23
CA ILE A 83 -7.17 7.35 13.40
C ILE A 83 -6.09 6.33 13.72
N ALA A 84 -5.77 5.42 12.79
CA ALA A 84 -4.88 4.31 13.08
C ALA A 84 -3.45 4.79 13.33
N TYR A 85 -2.83 5.46 12.34
CA TYR A 85 -1.45 5.93 12.49
C TYR A 85 -1.30 7.04 13.54
N ALA A 86 -2.29 7.92 13.72
CA ALA A 86 -2.25 8.90 14.81
C ALA A 86 -2.21 8.22 16.19
N SER A 87 -2.90 7.09 16.35
CA SER A 87 -2.84 6.27 17.57
C SER A 87 -1.49 5.55 17.72
N PHE A 88 -0.97 4.98 16.63
CA PHE A 88 0.30 4.25 16.65
C PHE A 88 1.50 5.17 16.94
N VAL A 89 1.50 6.40 16.39
CA VAL A 89 2.50 7.44 16.70
C VAL A 89 2.51 7.72 18.20
N LYS A 90 1.35 8.01 18.81
CA LYS A 90 1.24 8.24 20.26
C LYS A 90 1.74 7.06 21.08
N MET A 91 1.42 5.84 20.67
CA MET A 91 1.88 4.62 21.35
C MET A 91 3.40 4.48 21.27
N ALA A 92 4.00 4.70 20.10
CA ALA A 92 5.46 4.64 19.92
C ALA A 92 6.18 5.72 20.73
N GLU A 93 5.62 6.93 20.83
CA GLU A 93 6.13 8.01 21.69
C GLU A 93 6.11 7.60 23.17
N GLN A 94 4.99 7.04 23.65
CA GLN A 94 4.85 6.63 25.05
C GLN A 94 5.85 5.57 25.48
N VAL A 95 6.17 4.60 24.59
CA VAL A 95 7.16 3.54 24.90
C VAL A 95 8.59 3.92 24.50
N GLY A 96 8.79 5.03 23.81
CA GLY A 96 10.10 5.52 23.38
C GLY A 96 10.74 4.72 22.25
N ASP A 97 9.94 3.99 21.44
CA ASP A 97 10.42 3.21 20.28
C ASP A 97 10.64 4.13 19.08
N LYS A 98 11.87 4.62 18.92
CA LYS A 98 12.24 5.55 17.84
C LYS A 98 12.06 4.97 16.42
N PRO A 99 12.46 3.70 16.12
CA PRO A 99 12.20 3.10 14.81
C PRO A 99 10.71 3.01 14.48
N ALA A 100 9.87 2.56 15.42
CA ALA A 100 8.44 2.49 15.24
C ALA A 100 7.82 3.89 15.08
N LEU A 101 8.25 4.87 15.87
CA LEU A 101 7.80 6.25 15.76
C LEU A 101 8.09 6.85 14.37
N LEU A 102 9.31 6.64 13.87
CA LEU A 102 9.70 7.11 12.54
C LEU A 102 8.83 6.45 11.45
N HIS A 103 8.68 5.12 11.50
CA HIS A 103 7.85 4.38 10.56
C HIS A 103 6.41 4.87 10.56
N PHE A 104 5.76 4.93 11.72
CA PHE A 104 4.35 5.32 11.81
C PHE A 104 4.11 6.79 11.40
N SER A 105 5.03 7.70 11.74
CA SER A 105 4.92 9.09 11.33
C SER A 105 5.03 9.25 9.82
N GLN A 106 6.02 8.61 9.19
CA GLN A 106 6.18 8.63 7.74
C GLN A 106 5.00 7.98 7.01
N SER A 107 4.52 6.84 7.51
CA SER A 107 3.35 6.18 6.91
C SER A 107 2.12 7.07 7.00
N ARG A 108 1.82 7.67 8.15
CA ARG A 108 0.71 8.61 8.30
C ARG A 108 0.77 9.73 7.25
N ASP A 109 1.93 10.37 7.12
CA ASP A 109 2.12 11.50 6.21
C ASP A 109 2.00 11.07 4.73
N VAL A 110 2.37 9.83 4.41
CA VAL A 110 2.17 9.22 3.09
C VAL A 110 0.68 8.96 2.83
N GLU A 111 -0.06 8.36 3.78
CA GLU A 111 -1.49 8.07 3.60
C GLU A 111 -2.32 9.35 3.46
N GLU A 112 -1.95 10.44 4.15
CA GLU A 112 -2.55 11.76 3.90
C GLU A 112 -2.34 12.24 2.45
N THR A 113 -1.20 11.91 1.85
CA THR A 113 -0.91 12.24 0.45
C THR A 113 -1.74 11.38 -0.50
N HIS A 114 -1.85 10.08 -0.23
CA HIS A 114 -2.70 9.16 -0.99
C HIS A 114 -4.17 9.60 -0.96
N ALA A 115 -4.69 9.98 0.21
CA ALA A 115 -6.04 10.52 0.34
C ALA A 115 -6.26 11.78 -0.54
N LYS A 116 -5.27 12.68 -0.63
CA LYS A 116 -5.33 13.86 -1.51
C LYS A 116 -5.40 13.46 -2.99
N LEU A 117 -4.59 12.48 -3.41
CA LEU A 117 -4.59 11.96 -4.79
C LEU A 117 -5.95 11.34 -5.16
N TYR A 118 -6.53 10.50 -4.29
CA TYR A 118 -7.87 9.94 -4.51
C TYR A 118 -8.95 11.01 -4.56
N LYS A 119 -8.87 12.02 -3.67
CA LYS A 119 -9.81 13.15 -3.69
C LYS A 119 -9.74 13.94 -5.00
N GLN A 120 -8.53 14.18 -5.52
CA GLN A 120 -8.33 14.85 -6.81
C GLN A 120 -8.88 13.99 -7.96
N ALA A 121 -8.63 12.69 -7.96
CA ALA A 121 -9.16 11.77 -8.97
C ALA A 121 -10.68 11.72 -8.95
N LEU A 122 -11.32 11.74 -7.78
CA LEU A 122 -12.78 11.84 -7.66
C LEU A 122 -13.33 13.16 -8.20
N ALA A 123 -12.69 14.28 -7.89
CA ALA A 123 -13.11 15.60 -8.36
C ALA A 123 -13.01 15.74 -9.88
N ASN A 124 -12.05 15.06 -10.50
CA ASN A 124 -11.74 15.12 -11.92
C ASN A 124 -12.02 13.78 -12.62
N PHE A 125 -12.99 13.02 -12.15
CA PHE A 125 -13.23 11.63 -12.56
C PHE A 125 -13.42 11.45 -14.09
N MET A 126 -14.01 12.42 -14.76
CA MET A 126 -14.25 12.40 -16.20
C MET A 126 -13.10 13.00 -17.03
N GLU A 127 -12.06 13.49 -16.39
CA GLU A 127 -10.91 14.08 -17.09
C GLU A 127 -9.85 13.01 -17.36
N GLU A 128 -9.48 12.85 -18.63
CA GLU A 128 -8.29 12.06 -18.96
C GLU A 128 -7.05 12.88 -18.64
N ARG A 129 -6.21 12.35 -17.75
CA ARG A 129 -4.90 12.91 -17.42
C ARG A 129 -3.80 11.99 -17.93
N ASP A 130 -2.89 12.55 -18.68
CA ASP A 130 -1.64 11.89 -19.03
C ASP A 130 -0.56 12.39 -18.06
N THR A 131 -0.26 11.59 -17.06
CA THR A 131 0.70 11.93 -16.00
C THR A 131 1.53 10.71 -15.63
N THR A 132 2.78 10.93 -15.31
CA THR A 132 3.67 9.93 -14.68
C THR A 132 3.58 10.11 -13.17
N TYR A 133 3.32 9.03 -12.46
CA TYR A 133 3.48 8.99 -11.01
C TYR A 133 4.87 8.50 -10.63
N TYR A 134 5.46 9.10 -9.60
CA TYR A 134 6.76 8.69 -9.07
C TYR A 134 6.60 8.21 -7.64
N VAL A 135 6.97 6.95 -7.36
CA VAL A 135 6.82 6.33 -6.04
C VAL A 135 8.17 6.18 -5.36
N CYS A 136 8.30 6.76 -4.18
CA CYS A 136 9.49 6.61 -3.35
C CYS A 136 9.60 5.19 -2.79
N LYS A 137 10.66 4.46 -3.12
CA LYS A 137 10.92 3.09 -2.63
C LYS A 137 11.17 2.99 -1.13
N VAL A 138 11.45 4.12 -0.46
CA VAL A 138 11.79 4.13 0.96
C VAL A 138 10.55 4.24 1.83
N CYS A 139 9.60 5.14 1.50
CA CYS A 139 8.43 5.39 2.36
C CYS A 139 7.08 5.24 1.66
N GLY A 140 7.05 5.02 0.34
CA GLY A 140 5.80 4.89 -0.42
C GLY A 140 5.19 6.22 -0.88
N PHE A 141 5.78 7.38 -0.58
CA PHE A 141 5.27 8.68 -1.05
C PHE A 141 5.10 8.68 -2.57
N VAL A 142 3.95 9.19 -3.04
CA VAL A 142 3.61 9.31 -4.47
C VAL A 142 3.62 10.77 -4.88
N SER A 143 4.45 11.11 -5.88
CA SER A 143 4.44 12.40 -6.56
C SER A 143 3.70 12.30 -7.88
N ASP A 144 2.83 13.28 -8.15
CA ASP A 144 2.02 13.37 -9.37
C ASP A 144 2.68 14.35 -10.36
N GLY A 145 3.05 13.84 -11.53
CA GLY A 145 3.55 14.60 -12.69
C GLY A 145 4.96 15.15 -12.58
N SER A 146 5.63 15.07 -11.43
CA SER A 146 6.98 15.59 -11.27
C SER A 146 7.86 14.70 -10.40
N LEU A 147 9.11 14.46 -10.82
CA LEU A 147 10.10 13.76 -10.03
C LEU A 147 10.76 14.74 -9.02
N PRO A 148 10.56 14.57 -7.71
CA PRO A 148 11.22 15.43 -6.73
C PRO A 148 12.72 15.13 -6.65
N ASP A 149 13.56 16.15 -6.42
CA ASP A 149 14.98 15.94 -6.13
C ASP A 149 15.21 15.22 -4.80
N GLU A 150 14.28 15.43 -3.86
CA GLU A 150 14.29 14.81 -2.53
C GLU A 150 12.85 14.54 -2.06
N CYS A 151 12.64 13.37 -1.47
CA CYS A 151 11.33 12.99 -0.95
C CYS A 151 10.90 13.89 0.21
N PRO A 152 9.74 14.57 0.14
CA PRO A 152 9.30 15.49 1.18
C PRO A 152 8.96 14.81 2.51
N ILE A 153 8.78 13.47 2.51
CA ILE A 153 8.41 12.71 3.71
C ILE A 153 9.66 12.12 4.39
N CYS A 154 10.54 11.46 3.63
CA CYS A 154 11.66 10.71 4.23
C CYS A 154 13.05 11.24 3.87
N GLY A 155 13.15 12.28 3.02
CA GLY A 155 14.44 12.85 2.59
C GLY A 155 15.22 11.99 1.60
N ALA A 156 14.64 10.91 1.07
CA ALA A 156 15.30 10.06 0.08
C ALA A 156 15.53 10.82 -1.24
N LYS A 157 16.69 10.60 -1.86
CA LYS A 157 17.06 11.26 -3.11
C LYS A 157 16.28 10.70 -4.30
N LYS A 158 16.22 11.44 -5.41
CA LYS A 158 15.44 11.13 -6.62
C LYS A 158 15.72 9.73 -7.20
N GLU A 159 16.92 9.19 -7.02
CA GLU A 159 17.28 7.84 -7.46
C GLU A 159 16.50 6.74 -6.74
N GLN A 160 15.82 7.08 -5.65
CA GLN A 160 14.95 6.16 -4.91
C GLN A 160 13.49 6.19 -5.40
N PHE A 161 13.18 6.93 -6.45
CA PHE A 161 11.85 6.94 -7.04
C PHE A 161 11.75 6.00 -8.24
N ILE A 162 10.61 5.33 -8.35
CA ILE A 162 10.23 4.52 -9.51
C ILE A 162 9.15 5.27 -10.28
N PRO A 163 9.30 5.50 -11.59
CA PRO A 163 8.24 6.03 -12.42
C PRO A 163 7.17 4.97 -12.69
N PHE A 164 5.93 5.40 -12.74
CA PHE A 164 4.76 4.65 -13.21
C PHE A 164 4.10 5.44 -14.33
N ASP A 165 4.45 5.07 -15.55
CA ASP A 165 3.83 5.57 -16.78
C ASP A 165 2.58 4.75 -17.12
N LYS A 166 1.68 5.31 -18.00
CA LYS A 166 0.54 4.57 -18.54
C LYS A 166 1.00 3.40 -19.42
#